data_cb5f96d0c2aac6af1ec865de26262204
#
_entry.id   cb5f96d0c2aac6af1ec865de26262204
#
_cell.length_a   1.000
_cell.length_b   1.000
_cell.length_c   1.000
_cell.angle_alpha   90.00
_cell.angle_beta   90.00
_cell.angle_gamma   90.00
#
_symmetry.space_group_name_H-M   'P 1'
#
loop_
_entity.id
_entity.type
_entity.pdbx_description
1 polymer ?
#
loop_
_entity_poly.entity_id
_entity_poly.type
_entity_poly.pdbx_seq_one_letter_code
_entity_poly.pdbx_strand_id
1 'polypeptide(L)'
;MESSIYSFSLCIALPLMLFFGFYFLFAKTPEKKIFANYLRSRRIMGIALLLLATNYSVHFFLGIRFQNVNSATLMNLSTYFLCYYLFSSAMITLLDRFYITRKRSWTHIILWVIFSILSGVVLLLLPGGTMQKIGLLVLAAWLVIYGLMLARRVIVAYRRAVRIFDDTHADDIGAYIKWLSIFTYWAVIFGVGCGLLTFLPDKYVFIWILSSIPFYSYLFYSYQNYLLFYEQVENAFEQDIQSEEKLLTDTETEPEIVSGEEVPVSYTEIIEKVDNWIKADGYVQQGLTIKELSKILYTNRTYLSAYIKTTYKMTFREWITGLRLEYAKNILKEHPKINIQKLAESSGFLSRSNFIKSFTEKEGCTPAKWKKANLE
;
A
#
# COMPACT_ATOMS: atom_id res chain seq x y z
N MET A 1 -27.78 25.19 -19.36
CA MET A 1 -27.11 25.28 -18.03
C MET A 1 -26.45 23.99 -17.62
N GLU A 2 -27.11 22.84 -17.69
CA GLU A 2 -26.52 21.52 -17.28
C GLU A 2 -25.32 21.13 -18.15
N SER A 3 -25.39 21.30 -19.48
CA SER A 3 -24.23 21.04 -20.36
C SER A 3 -23.02 21.93 -20.06
N SER A 4 -23.26 23.17 -19.63
CA SER A 4 -22.20 24.14 -19.31
C SER A 4 -21.45 23.72 -18.02
N ILE A 5 -22.15 23.28 -16.98
CA ILE A 5 -21.56 22.84 -15.72
C ILE A 5 -20.74 21.54 -15.94
N TYR A 6 -21.29 20.61 -16.72
CA TYR A 6 -20.60 19.38 -17.08
C TYR A 6 -19.30 19.66 -17.86
N SER A 7 -19.39 20.49 -18.92
CA SER A 7 -18.20 20.88 -19.71
C SER A 7 -17.17 21.64 -18.88
N PHE A 8 -17.62 22.51 -17.97
CA PHE A 8 -16.73 23.23 -17.05
C PHE A 8 -15.99 22.25 -16.10
N SER A 9 -16.68 21.26 -15.55
CA SER A 9 -16.04 20.26 -14.68
C SER A 9 -14.98 19.45 -15.43
N LEU A 10 -15.24 19.08 -16.69
CA LEU A 10 -14.24 18.41 -17.55
C LEU A 10 -13.07 19.34 -17.89
N CYS A 11 -13.34 20.63 -18.15
CA CYS A 11 -12.30 21.62 -18.43
C CYS A 11 -11.27 21.75 -17.27
N ILE A 12 -11.70 21.54 -16.03
CA ILE A 12 -10.80 21.53 -14.87
C ILE A 12 -10.12 20.16 -14.72
N ALA A 13 -10.87 19.07 -14.81
CA ALA A 13 -10.35 17.75 -14.52
C ALA A 13 -9.37 17.23 -15.59
N LEU A 14 -9.64 17.49 -16.87
CA LEU A 14 -8.84 17.00 -18.00
C LEU A 14 -7.38 17.47 -17.98
N PRO A 15 -7.05 18.78 -17.85
CA PRO A 15 -5.66 19.22 -17.77
C PRO A 15 -4.91 18.62 -16.59
N LEU A 16 -5.59 18.45 -15.45
CA LEU A 16 -5.00 17.85 -14.26
C LEU A 16 -4.63 16.37 -14.49
N MET A 17 -5.54 15.62 -15.12
CA MET A 17 -5.31 14.20 -15.46
C MET A 17 -4.18 14.04 -16.46
N LEU A 18 -4.11 14.89 -17.48
CA LEU A 18 -3.00 14.92 -18.44
C LEU A 18 -1.69 15.23 -17.73
N PHE A 19 -1.66 16.27 -16.88
CA PHE A 19 -0.47 16.63 -16.12
C PHE A 19 0.02 15.46 -15.26
N PHE A 20 -0.84 14.85 -14.45
CA PHE A 20 -0.45 13.72 -13.61
C PHE A 20 -0.02 12.52 -14.43
N GLY A 21 -0.73 12.19 -15.52
CA GLY A 21 -0.39 11.09 -16.40
C GLY A 21 1.00 11.25 -17.04
N PHE A 22 1.28 12.41 -17.62
CA PHE A 22 2.60 12.70 -18.21
C PHE A 22 3.70 12.79 -17.16
N TYR A 23 3.43 13.40 -16.00
CA TYR A 23 4.38 13.43 -14.91
C TYR A 23 4.77 12.03 -14.46
N PHE A 24 3.80 11.13 -14.27
CA PHE A 24 4.09 9.75 -13.86
C PHE A 24 4.87 8.96 -14.92
N LEU A 25 4.73 9.27 -16.20
CA LEU A 25 5.49 8.60 -17.24
C LEU A 25 6.92 9.14 -17.36
N PHE A 26 7.11 10.46 -17.33
CA PHE A 26 8.33 11.11 -17.79
C PHE A 26 9.16 11.78 -16.70
N ALA A 27 8.61 12.05 -15.48
CA ALA A 27 9.38 12.69 -14.44
C ALA A 27 10.60 11.85 -14.05
N LYS A 28 11.72 12.51 -13.83
CA LYS A 28 12.98 11.87 -13.43
C LYS A 28 12.87 11.26 -12.02
N THR A 29 13.55 10.16 -11.82
CA THR A 29 13.77 9.51 -10.52
C THR A 29 15.26 9.25 -10.37
N PRO A 30 15.76 9.01 -9.15
CA PRO A 30 17.15 8.63 -8.95
C PRO A 30 17.52 7.39 -9.80
N GLU A 31 18.68 7.41 -10.44
CA GLU A 31 19.18 6.34 -11.34
C GLU A 31 19.78 5.16 -10.55
N LYS A 32 19.09 4.69 -9.52
CA LYS A 32 19.49 3.53 -8.75
C LYS A 32 18.61 2.33 -9.12
N LYS A 33 19.18 1.14 -9.23
CA LYS A 33 18.46 -0.11 -9.55
C LYS A 33 17.28 -0.38 -8.61
N ILE A 34 17.40 0.03 -7.35
CA ILE A 34 16.37 -0.12 -6.32
C ILE A 34 15.03 0.53 -6.72
N PHE A 35 15.04 1.60 -7.52
CA PHE A 35 13.81 2.27 -7.99
C PHE A 35 13.13 1.60 -9.18
N ALA A 36 13.67 0.50 -9.73
CA ALA A 36 13.10 -0.15 -10.92
C ALA A 36 11.63 -0.55 -10.75
N ASN A 37 11.28 -1.08 -9.58
CA ASN A 37 9.94 -1.51 -9.26
C ASN A 37 8.98 -0.32 -9.02
N TYR A 38 9.44 0.72 -8.34
CA TYR A 38 8.73 2.00 -8.22
C TYR A 38 8.42 2.61 -9.59
N LEU A 39 9.41 2.64 -10.50
CA LEU A 39 9.25 3.15 -11.87
C LEU A 39 8.22 2.34 -12.65
N ARG A 40 8.23 1.01 -12.51
CA ARG A 40 7.24 0.13 -13.14
C ARG A 40 5.84 0.48 -12.67
N SER A 41 5.62 0.55 -11.35
CA SER A 41 4.34 0.94 -10.75
C SER A 41 3.88 2.31 -11.24
N ARG A 42 4.76 3.30 -11.18
CA ARG A 42 4.49 4.69 -11.58
C ARG A 42 4.08 4.78 -13.07
N ARG A 43 4.77 4.07 -13.95
CA ARG A 43 4.44 4.04 -15.38
C ARG A 43 3.07 3.42 -15.66
N ILE A 44 2.72 2.34 -14.97
CA ILE A 44 1.39 1.71 -15.08
C ILE A 44 0.31 2.69 -14.60
N MET A 45 0.56 3.41 -13.51
CA MET A 45 -0.34 4.43 -13.00
C MET A 45 -0.50 5.60 -14.00
N GLY A 46 0.61 6.04 -14.60
CA GLY A 46 0.58 7.07 -15.65
C GLY A 46 -0.25 6.65 -16.87
N ILE A 47 -0.12 5.41 -17.32
CA ILE A 47 -0.93 4.84 -18.40
C ILE A 47 -2.42 4.86 -18.03
N ALA A 48 -2.76 4.46 -16.79
CA ALA A 48 -4.15 4.47 -16.33
C ALA A 48 -4.76 5.88 -16.32
N LEU A 49 -3.99 6.88 -15.86
CA LEU A 49 -4.42 8.27 -15.84
C LEU A 49 -4.58 8.86 -17.25
N LEU A 50 -3.67 8.54 -18.18
CA LEU A 50 -3.81 8.97 -19.58
C LEU A 50 -4.98 8.29 -20.29
N LEU A 51 -5.29 7.04 -19.95
CA LEU A 51 -6.49 6.36 -20.44
C LEU A 51 -7.77 7.07 -19.98
N LEU A 52 -7.83 7.49 -18.71
CA LEU A 52 -8.93 8.30 -18.19
C LEU A 52 -8.98 9.70 -18.84
N ALA A 53 -7.82 10.33 -19.02
CA ALA A 53 -7.75 11.62 -19.71
C ALA A 53 -8.24 11.51 -21.16
N THR A 54 -7.94 10.42 -21.87
CA THR A 54 -8.47 10.17 -23.22
C THR A 54 -9.99 10.02 -23.19
N ASN A 55 -10.54 9.29 -22.22
CA ASN A 55 -11.99 9.21 -22.02
C ASN A 55 -12.60 10.60 -21.78
N TYR A 56 -12.03 11.40 -20.88
CA TYR A 56 -12.50 12.77 -20.60
C TYR A 56 -12.37 13.69 -21.82
N SER A 57 -11.32 13.52 -22.64
CA SER A 57 -11.14 14.28 -23.89
C SER A 57 -12.26 14.02 -24.88
N VAL A 58 -12.65 12.76 -25.08
CA VAL A 58 -13.76 12.39 -25.97
C VAL A 58 -15.08 13.00 -25.46
N HIS A 59 -15.32 12.95 -24.16
CA HIS A 59 -16.49 13.60 -23.57
C HIS A 59 -16.48 15.12 -23.73
N PHE A 60 -15.32 15.76 -23.58
CA PHE A 60 -15.18 17.21 -23.66
C PHE A 60 -15.27 17.75 -25.09
N PHE A 61 -14.47 17.18 -26.02
CA PHE A 61 -14.37 17.70 -27.38
C PHE A 61 -15.51 17.24 -28.28
N LEU A 62 -15.95 15.99 -28.14
CA LEU A 62 -16.99 15.44 -29.00
C LEU A 62 -18.39 15.52 -28.40
N GLY A 63 -18.51 15.83 -27.11
CA GLY A 63 -19.81 15.93 -26.44
C GLY A 63 -20.64 14.62 -26.54
N ILE A 64 -19.98 13.46 -26.64
CA ILE A 64 -20.57 12.15 -26.94
C ILE A 64 -21.75 11.82 -26.02
N ARG A 65 -21.73 12.28 -24.77
CA ARG A 65 -22.79 12.06 -23.82
C ARG A 65 -24.13 12.71 -24.24
N PHE A 66 -24.05 13.85 -24.92
CA PHE A 66 -25.27 14.57 -25.40
C PHE A 66 -25.73 14.11 -26.79
N GLN A 67 -24.85 13.40 -27.53
CA GLN A 67 -25.18 12.85 -28.85
C GLN A 67 -25.72 11.43 -28.74
N ASN A 68 -25.06 10.57 -27.98
CA ASN A 68 -25.45 9.18 -27.78
C ASN A 68 -25.03 8.66 -26.39
N VAL A 69 -25.99 8.63 -25.49
CA VAL A 69 -25.80 8.19 -24.10
C VAL A 69 -25.29 6.75 -24.01
N ASN A 70 -25.78 5.84 -24.89
CA ASN A 70 -25.36 4.46 -24.89
C ASN A 70 -23.88 4.31 -25.26
N SER A 71 -23.41 5.04 -26.29
CA SER A 71 -22.00 5.04 -26.68
C SER A 71 -21.09 5.64 -25.59
N ALA A 72 -21.54 6.72 -24.95
CA ALA A 72 -20.84 7.33 -23.81
C ALA A 72 -20.73 6.37 -22.63
N THR A 73 -21.81 5.66 -22.31
CA THR A 73 -21.85 4.66 -21.24
C THR A 73 -20.93 3.46 -21.56
N LEU A 74 -20.97 2.96 -22.80
CA LEU A 74 -20.07 1.89 -23.24
C LEU A 74 -18.61 2.26 -23.06
N MET A 75 -18.23 3.45 -23.51
CA MET A 75 -16.86 3.95 -23.38
C MET A 75 -16.45 4.08 -21.92
N ASN A 76 -17.32 4.61 -21.06
CA ASN A 76 -17.05 4.72 -19.63
C ASN A 76 -16.86 3.35 -18.96
N LEU A 77 -17.78 2.41 -19.17
CA LEU A 77 -17.71 1.07 -18.57
C LEU A 77 -16.43 0.34 -19.00
N SER A 78 -16.10 0.38 -20.29
CA SER A 78 -14.87 -0.25 -20.84
C SER A 78 -13.61 0.39 -20.24
N THR A 79 -13.55 1.72 -20.20
CA THR A 79 -12.42 2.46 -19.63
C THR A 79 -12.24 2.16 -18.14
N TYR A 80 -13.31 2.20 -17.35
CA TYR A 80 -13.25 1.96 -15.91
C TYR A 80 -12.83 0.53 -15.59
N PHE A 81 -13.32 -0.47 -16.35
CA PHE A 81 -12.90 -1.86 -16.17
C PHE A 81 -11.39 -2.05 -16.32
N LEU A 82 -10.81 -1.46 -17.37
CA LEU A 82 -9.36 -1.52 -17.60
C LEU A 82 -8.59 -0.71 -16.56
N CYS A 83 -9.08 0.47 -16.17
CA CYS A 83 -8.47 1.29 -15.14
C CYS A 83 -8.42 0.58 -13.78
N TYR A 84 -9.45 -0.17 -13.38
CA TYR A 84 -9.42 -0.94 -12.13
C TYR A 84 -8.26 -1.93 -12.10
N TYR A 85 -8.01 -2.63 -13.22
CA TYR A 85 -6.86 -3.52 -13.34
C TYR A 85 -5.54 -2.76 -13.26
N LEU A 86 -5.40 -1.66 -13.99
CA LEU A 86 -4.16 -0.86 -14.02
C LEU A 86 -3.85 -0.25 -12.64
N PHE A 87 -4.84 0.37 -11.99
CA PHE A 87 -4.67 0.95 -10.66
C PHE A 87 -4.27 -0.11 -9.63
N SER A 88 -5.00 -1.23 -9.57
CA SER A 88 -4.69 -2.30 -8.63
C SER A 88 -3.32 -2.93 -8.91
N SER A 89 -2.95 -3.11 -10.19
CA SER A 89 -1.66 -3.64 -10.59
C SER A 89 -0.51 -2.71 -10.20
N ALA A 90 -0.67 -1.40 -10.39
CA ALA A 90 0.32 -0.41 -9.97
C ALA A 90 0.54 -0.47 -8.45
N MET A 91 -0.55 -0.51 -7.66
CA MET A 91 -0.46 -0.57 -6.19
C MET A 91 0.18 -1.86 -5.69
N ILE A 92 -0.23 -3.02 -6.22
CA ILE A 92 0.34 -4.30 -5.79
C ILE A 92 1.82 -4.41 -6.22
N THR A 93 2.22 -3.84 -7.35
CA THR A 93 3.61 -3.84 -7.81
C THR A 93 4.55 -3.15 -6.81
N LEU A 94 4.08 -2.17 -6.03
CA LEU A 94 4.87 -1.55 -4.97
C LEU A 94 5.10 -2.48 -3.76
N LEU A 95 4.31 -3.53 -3.61
CA LEU A 95 4.34 -4.47 -2.48
C LEU A 95 4.87 -5.85 -2.88
N ASP A 96 4.75 -6.19 -4.16
CA ASP A 96 5.15 -7.47 -4.73
C ASP A 96 5.70 -7.25 -6.15
N ARG A 97 7.04 -7.32 -6.29
CA ARG A 97 7.72 -7.09 -7.57
C ARG A 97 7.42 -8.15 -8.63
N PHE A 98 6.95 -9.33 -8.24
CA PHE A 98 6.62 -10.44 -9.13
C PHE A 98 5.12 -10.52 -9.49
N TYR A 99 4.31 -9.58 -8.99
CA TYR A 99 2.86 -9.61 -9.22
C TYR A 99 2.47 -9.63 -10.69
N ILE A 100 3.13 -8.83 -11.52
CA ILE A 100 2.80 -8.70 -12.96
C ILE A 100 3.50 -9.80 -13.75
N THR A 101 2.73 -10.82 -14.11
CA THR A 101 3.15 -11.88 -15.04
C THR A 101 2.43 -11.76 -16.37
N ARG A 102 3.03 -12.25 -17.47
CA ARG A 102 2.39 -12.28 -18.80
C ARG A 102 1.03 -12.96 -18.74
N LYS A 103 0.94 -14.14 -18.09
CA LYS A 103 -0.29 -14.91 -17.95
C LYS A 103 -1.40 -14.09 -17.26
N ARG A 104 -1.08 -13.43 -16.13
CA ARG A 104 -2.05 -12.61 -15.39
C ARG A 104 -2.51 -11.40 -16.20
N SER A 105 -1.60 -10.71 -16.88
CA SER A 105 -1.94 -9.56 -17.72
C SER A 105 -2.87 -9.96 -18.85
N TRP A 106 -2.58 -11.05 -19.58
CA TRP A 106 -3.45 -11.56 -20.63
C TRP A 106 -4.84 -11.96 -20.10
N THR A 107 -4.92 -12.60 -18.95
CA THR A 107 -6.22 -12.94 -18.32
C THR A 107 -7.08 -11.70 -18.13
N HIS A 108 -6.52 -10.62 -17.57
CA HIS A 108 -7.28 -9.39 -17.33
C HIS A 108 -7.61 -8.64 -18.63
N ILE A 109 -6.74 -8.67 -19.64
CA ILE A 109 -7.01 -8.10 -20.97
C ILE A 109 -8.16 -8.87 -21.65
N ILE A 110 -8.16 -10.19 -21.61
CA ILE A 110 -9.24 -11.01 -22.16
C ILE A 110 -10.56 -10.71 -21.45
N LEU A 111 -10.56 -10.64 -20.13
CA LEU A 111 -11.75 -10.26 -19.34
C LEU A 111 -12.28 -8.87 -19.72
N TRP A 112 -11.39 -7.90 -19.93
CA TRP A 112 -11.75 -6.56 -20.39
C TRP A 112 -12.38 -6.59 -21.81
N VAL A 113 -11.81 -7.35 -22.74
CA VAL A 113 -12.36 -7.50 -24.09
C VAL A 113 -13.76 -8.12 -24.04
N ILE A 114 -13.94 -9.22 -23.29
CA ILE A 114 -15.25 -9.87 -23.11
C ILE A 114 -16.28 -8.90 -22.51
N PHE A 115 -15.87 -8.19 -21.45
CA PHE A 115 -16.73 -7.19 -20.81
C PHE A 115 -17.14 -6.07 -21.77
N SER A 116 -16.21 -5.57 -22.57
CA SER A 116 -16.45 -4.50 -23.55
C SER A 116 -17.38 -4.96 -24.69
N ILE A 117 -17.18 -6.19 -25.18
CA ILE A 117 -18.06 -6.79 -26.22
C ILE A 117 -19.48 -6.95 -25.67
N LEU A 118 -19.64 -7.54 -24.48
CA LEU A 118 -20.95 -7.73 -23.85
C LEU A 118 -21.64 -6.38 -23.56
N SER A 119 -20.87 -5.37 -23.11
CA SER A 119 -21.38 -4.01 -22.93
C SER A 119 -21.86 -3.41 -24.25
N GLY A 120 -21.12 -3.63 -25.35
CA GLY A 120 -21.50 -3.22 -26.70
C GLY A 120 -22.80 -3.90 -27.16
N VAL A 121 -22.94 -5.20 -26.94
CA VAL A 121 -24.19 -5.95 -27.27
C VAL A 121 -25.37 -5.36 -26.50
N VAL A 122 -25.23 -5.15 -25.18
CA VAL A 122 -26.32 -4.63 -24.34
C VAL A 122 -26.73 -3.20 -24.74
N LEU A 123 -25.75 -2.34 -25.02
CA LEU A 123 -26.01 -0.91 -25.23
C LEU A 123 -26.35 -0.53 -26.67
N LEU A 124 -25.81 -1.25 -27.66
CA LEU A 124 -25.92 -0.89 -29.06
C LEU A 124 -26.85 -1.82 -29.85
N LEU A 125 -26.98 -3.11 -29.45
CA LEU A 125 -27.76 -4.08 -30.22
C LEU A 125 -29.12 -4.40 -29.56
N LEU A 126 -29.26 -4.32 -28.22
CA LEU A 126 -30.55 -4.56 -27.59
C LEU A 126 -31.45 -3.33 -27.76
N PRO A 127 -32.75 -3.54 -28.07
CA PRO A 127 -33.71 -2.45 -28.12
C PRO A 127 -33.89 -1.81 -26.73
N GLY A 128 -34.09 -0.49 -26.71
CA GLY A 128 -34.35 0.25 -25.48
C GLY A 128 -35.58 -0.31 -24.74
N GLY A 129 -35.40 -0.71 -23.48
CA GLY A 129 -36.50 -1.29 -22.67
C GLY A 129 -35.99 -2.08 -21.46
N THR A 130 -36.88 -2.96 -20.95
CA THR A 130 -36.60 -3.74 -19.73
C THR A 130 -35.37 -4.63 -19.90
N MET A 131 -35.19 -5.28 -21.06
CA MET A 131 -34.04 -6.16 -21.31
C MET A 131 -32.71 -5.41 -21.28
N GLN A 132 -32.63 -4.23 -21.89
CA GLN A 132 -31.43 -3.39 -21.85
C GLN A 132 -31.12 -2.94 -20.43
N LYS A 133 -32.12 -2.55 -19.62
CA LYS A 133 -31.95 -2.16 -18.22
C LYS A 133 -31.42 -3.30 -17.37
N ILE A 134 -31.96 -4.54 -17.55
CA ILE A 134 -31.46 -5.74 -16.86
C ILE A 134 -30.01 -6.01 -17.26
N GLY A 135 -29.69 -5.94 -18.55
CA GLY A 135 -28.32 -6.12 -19.05
C GLY A 135 -27.34 -5.13 -18.42
N LEU A 136 -27.73 -3.84 -18.35
CA LEU A 136 -26.93 -2.80 -17.70
C LEU A 136 -26.73 -3.07 -16.20
N LEU A 137 -27.76 -3.54 -15.50
CA LEU A 137 -27.64 -3.90 -14.09
C LEU A 137 -26.64 -5.05 -13.88
N VAL A 138 -26.67 -6.06 -14.75
CA VAL A 138 -25.73 -7.20 -14.71
C VAL A 138 -24.29 -6.71 -14.96
N LEU A 139 -24.09 -5.84 -15.96
CA LEU A 139 -22.77 -5.26 -16.26
C LEU A 139 -22.24 -4.40 -15.12
N ALA A 140 -23.11 -3.57 -14.53
CA ALA A 140 -22.74 -2.75 -13.37
C ALA A 140 -22.38 -3.63 -12.16
N ALA A 141 -23.14 -4.66 -11.89
CA ALA A 141 -22.83 -5.64 -10.84
C ALA A 141 -21.49 -6.35 -11.10
N TRP A 142 -21.23 -6.77 -12.33
CA TRP A 142 -19.94 -7.37 -12.71
C TRP A 142 -18.77 -6.39 -12.48
N LEU A 143 -18.89 -5.14 -12.93
CA LEU A 143 -17.89 -4.10 -12.75
C LEU A 143 -17.59 -3.89 -11.25
N VAL A 144 -18.61 -3.78 -10.41
CA VAL A 144 -18.47 -3.61 -8.95
C VAL A 144 -17.79 -4.82 -8.32
N ILE A 145 -18.24 -6.04 -8.62
CA ILE A 145 -17.66 -7.29 -8.09
C ILE A 145 -16.19 -7.40 -8.49
N TYR A 146 -15.89 -7.10 -9.76
CA TYR A 146 -14.51 -7.11 -10.26
C TYR A 146 -13.63 -6.09 -9.53
N GLY A 147 -14.10 -4.86 -9.34
CA GLY A 147 -13.41 -3.82 -8.59
C GLY A 147 -13.17 -4.22 -7.12
N LEU A 148 -14.18 -4.77 -6.44
CA LEU A 148 -14.05 -5.26 -5.06
C LEU A 148 -13.06 -6.41 -4.94
N MET A 149 -13.06 -7.34 -5.91
CA MET A 149 -12.08 -8.43 -5.95
C MET A 149 -10.65 -7.91 -6.09
N LEU A 150 -10.42 -6.92 -6.95
CA LEU A 150 -9.10 -6.30 -7.12
C LEU A 150 -8.69 -5.50 -5.87
N ALA A 151 -9.60 -4.73 -5.29
CA ALA A 151 -9.34 -3.99 -4.04
C ALA A 151 -8.99 -4.94 -2.89
N ARG A 152 -9.71 -6.06 -2.76
CA ARG A 152 -9.36 -7.10 -1.77
C ARG A 152 -7.92 -7.61 -1.97
N ARG A 153 -7.49 -7.83 -3.21
CA ARG A 153 -6.11 -8.26 -3.50
C ARG A 153 -5.08 -7.23 -3.04
N VAL A 154 -5.32 -5.93 -3.28
CA VAL A 154 -4.44 -4.85 -2.79
C VAL A 154 -4.36 -4.85 -1.27
N ILE A 155 -5.51 -4.94 -0.58
CA ILE A 155 -5.55 -4.95 0.89
C ILE A 155 -4.88 -6.19 1.48
N VAL A 156 -5.03 -7.37 0.86
CA VAL A 156 -4.34 -8.59 1.30
C VAL A 156 -2.83 -8.44 1.12
N ALA A 157 -2.36 -7.92 -0.02
CA ALA A 157 -0.95 -7.65 -0.27
C ALA A 157 -0.38 -6.63 0.74
N TYR A 158 -1.12 -5.54 1.00
CA TYR A 158 -0.77 -4.54 2.00
C TYR A 158 -0.63 -5.15 3.41
N ARG A 159 -1.62 -5.93 3.86
CA ARG A 159 -1.58 -6.56 5.18
C ARG A 159 -0.42 -7.55 5.32
N ARG A 160 -0.11 -8.28 4.23
CA ARG A 160 1.06 -9.17 4.19
C ARG A 160 2.35 -8.38 4.35
N ALA A 161 2.51 -7.29 3.60
CA ALA A 161 3.69 -6.42 3.68
C ALA A 161 3.88 -5.83 5.08
N VAL A 162 2.81 -5.28 5.69
CA VAL A 162 2.88 -4.74 7.06
C VAL A 162 3.31 -5.82 8.06
N ARG A 163 2.73 -7.03 7.94
CA ARG A 163 3.11 -8.15 8.83
C ARG A 163 4.58 -8.52 8.70
N ILE A 164 5.11 -8.57 7.47
CA ILE A 164 6.53 -8.84 7.22
C ILE A 164 7.38 -7.77 7.92
N PHE A 165 7.04 -6.50 7.79
CA PHE A 165 7.77 -5.42 8.42
C PHE A 165 7.70 -5.49 9.96
N ASP A 166 6.53 -5.75 10.53
CA ASP A 166 6.34 -5.87 11.97
C ASP A 166 7.09 -7.08 12.56
N ASP A 167 7.25 -8.17 11.78
CA ASP A 167 8.00 -9.36 12.19
C ASP A 167 9.52 -9.21 11.98
N THR A 168 9.99 -8.22 11.20
CA THR A 168 11.39 -8.15 10.79
C THR A 168 12.11 -6.88 11.20
N HIS A 169 11.40 -5.78 11.44
CA HIS A 169 11.97 -4.46 11.74
C HIS A 169 11.43 -3.92 13.05
N ALA A 170 12.29 -3.29 13.82
CA ALA A 170 11.90 -2.60 15.06
C ALA A 170 11.14 -1.30 14.80
N ASP A 171 11.33 -0.70 13.64
CA ASP A 171 10.74 0.58 13.25
C ASP A 171 9.45 0.41 12.44
N ASP A 172 8.55 1.42 12.49
CA ASP A 172 7.25 1.42 11.81
C ASP A 172 7.39 1.69 10.30
N ILE A 173 7.97 0.73 9.56
CA ILE A 173 8.10 0.81 8.10
C ILE A 173 6.72 0.72 7.42
N GLY A 174 5.78 -0.01 8.03
CA GLY A 174 4.40 -0.11 7.57
C GLY A 174 3.70 1.25 7.43
N ALA A 175 4.10 2.25 8.22
CA ALA A 175 3.56 3.60 8.12
C ALA A 175 3.80 4.25 6.74
N TYR A 176 4.93 3.95 6.09
CA TYR A 176 5.28 4.51 4.77
C TYR A 176 4.42 3.97 3.63
N ILE A 177 3.80 2.79 3.81
CA ILE A 177 2.91 2.18 2.82
C ILE A 177 1.42 2.33 3.17
N LYS A 178 1.08 2.97 4.30
CA LYS A 178 -0.31 3.12 4.78
C LYS A 178 -1.22 3.82 3.77
N TRP A 179 -0.69 4.76 3.00
CA TRP A 179 -1.44 5.48 1.97
C TRP A 179 -2.05 4.55 0.90
N LEU A 180 -1.41 3.39 0.62
CA LEU A 180 -1.94 2.38 -0.31
C LEU A 180 -3.30 1.84 0.16
N SER A 181 -3.42 1.59 1.46
CA SER A 181 -4.69 1.16 2.07
C SER A 181 -5.76 2.26 1.97
N ILE A 182 -5.42 3.49 2.34
CA ILE A 182 -6.33 4.65 2.28
C ILE A 182 -6.81 4.87 0.85
N PHE A 183 -5.88 4.90 -0.11
CA PHE A 183 -6.20 5.06 -1.53
C PHE A 183 -7.11 3.93 -2.03
N THR A 184 -6.87 2.69 -1.60
CA THR A 184 -7.68 1.54 -2.01
C THR A 184 -9.12 1.66 -1.53
N TYR A 185 -9.37 2.10 -0.29
CA TYR A 185 -10.72 2.35 0.21
C TYR A 185 -11.42 3.47 -0.57
N TRP A 186 -10.71 4.56 -0.88
CA TRP A 186 -11.24 5.61 -1.74
C TRP A 186 -11.55 5.10 -3.15
N ALA A 187 -10.67 4.27 -3.72
CA ALA A 187 -10.88 3.66 -5.03
C ALA A 187 -12.11 2.72 -5.05
N VAL A 188 -12.42 2.04 -3.95
CA VAL A 188 -13.66 1.25 -3.81
C VAL A 188 -14.89 2.16 -3.84
N ILE A 189 -14.88 3.27 -3.10
CA ILE A 189 -16.00 4.25 -3.10
C ILE A 189 -16.21 4.79 -4.52
N PHE A 190 -15.14 5.21 -5.21
CA PHE A 190 -15.23 5.69 -6.59
C PHE A 190 -15.63 4.58 -7.57
N GLY A 191 -15.14 3.35 -7.37
CA GLY A 191 -15.48 2.22 -8.23
C GLY A 191 -16.96 1.82 -8.13
N VAL A 192 -17.50 1.74 -6.92
CA VAL A 192 -18.93 1.50 -6.70
C VAL A 192 -19.75 2.67 -7.26
N GLY A 193 -19.30 3.91 -7.00
CA GLY A 193 -19.92 5.12 -7.55
C GLY A 193 -19.98 5.11 -9.07
N CYS A 194 -18.92 4.70 -9.78
CA CYS A 194 -18.92 4.56 -11.24
C CYS A 194 -19.99 3.59 -11.74
N GLY A 195 -20.20 2.46 -11.05
CA GLY A 195 -21.28 1.53 -11.36
C GLY A 195 -22.67 2.16 -11.18
N LEU A 196 -22.86 2.92 -10.11
CA LEU A 196 -24.12 3.62 -9.82
C LEU A 196 -24.39 4.80 -10.75
N LEU A 197 -23.34 5.52 -11.21
CA LEU A 197 -23.45 6.64 -12.14
C LEU A 197 -24.13 6.29 -13.46
N THR A 198 -24.07 5.02 -13.87
CA THR A 198 -24.78 4.52 -15.06
C THR A 198 -26.29 4.75 -14.97
N PHE A 199 -26.82 4.86 -13.76
CA PHE A 199 -28.25 5.04 -13.47
C PHE A 199 -28.60 6.44 -12.96
N LEU A 200 -27.61 7.31 -12.72
CA LEU A 200 -27.83 8.66 -12.20
C LEU A 200 -28.24 9.63 -13.32
N PRO A 201 -29.15 10.58 -13.03
CA PRO A 201 -29.46 11.69 -13.93
C PRO A 201 -28.22 12.52 -14.28
N ASP A 202 -28.14 12.99 -15.52
CA ASP A 202 -26.98 13.73 -16.07
C ASP A 202 -26.58 14.95 -15.24
N LYS A 203 -27.56 15.58 -14.59
CA LYS A 203 -27.35 16.77 -13.75
C LYS A 203 -26.42 16.57 -12.56
N TYR A 204 -26.16 15.32 -12.12
CA TYR A 204 -25.27 15.02 -10.98
C TYR A 204 -23.87 14.55 -11.38
N VAL A 205 -23.61 14.29 -12.66
CA VAL A 205 -22.34 13.71 -13.11
C VAL A 205 -21.16 14.67 -12.88
N PHE A 206 -21.40 15.98 -12.94
CA PHE A 206 -20.36 16.98 -12.66
C PHE A 206 -19.80 16.86 -11.22
N ILE A 207 -20.64 16.51 -10.23
CA ILE A 207 -20.21 16.32 -8.84
C ILE A 207 -19.18 15.20 -8.78
N TRP A 208 -19.41 14.13 -9.53
CA TRP A 208 -18.50 13.02 -9.62
C TRP A 208 -17.16 13.41 -10.23
N ILE A 209 -17.17 14.12 -11.34
CA ILE A 209 -15.97 14.61 -12.00
C ILE A 209 -15.15 15.50 -11.05
N LEU A 210 -15.79 16.45 -10.38
CA LEU A 210 -15.12 17.35 -9.44
C LEU A 210 -14.60 16.60 -8.20
N SER A 211 -15.35 15.62 -7.69
CA SER A 211 -14.91 14.82 -6.53
C SER A 211 -13.72 13.93 -6.85
N SER A 212 -13.46 13.60 -8.12
CA SER A 212 -12.28 12.85 -8.53
C SER A 212 -10.98 13.66 -8.43
N ILE A 213 -11.05 15.00 -8.47
CA ILE A 213 -9.87 15.86 -8.39
C ILE A 213 -9.08 15.67 -7.09
N PRO A 214 -9.67 15.79 -5.87
CA PRO A 214 -8.95 15.52 -4.63
C PRO A 214 -8.44 14.08 -4.55
N PHE A 215 -9.16 13.11 -5.11
CA PHE A 215 -8.72 11.72 -5.17
C PHE A 215 -7.41 11.55 -5.97
N TYR A 216 -7.31 12.10 -7.17
CA TYR A 216 -6.08 12.03 -7.97
C TYR A 216 -4.97 12.93 -7.45
N SER A 217 -5.30 14.05 -6.83
CA SER A 217 -4.33 14.91 -6.15
C SER A 217 -3.70 14.21 -4.96
N TYR A 218 -4.50 13.48 -4.16
CA TYR A 218 -4.01 12.65 -3.07
C TYR A 218 -3.11 11.50 -3.58
N LEU A 219 -3.49 10.85 -4.68
CA LEU A 219 -2.68 9.83 -5.33
C LEU A 219 -1.30 10.38 -5.74
N PHE A 220 -1.30 11.53 -6.41
CA PHE A 220 -0.07 12.19 -6.85
C PHE A 220 0.83 12.55 -5.67
N TYR A 221 0.29 13.23 -4.67
CA TYR A 221 0.99 13.59 -3.44
C TYR A 221 1.58 12.37 -2.73
N SER A 222 0.79 11.30 -2.62
CA SER A 222 1.22 10.07 -1.95
C SER A 222 2.37 9.37 -2.68
N TYR A 223 2.36 9.32 -4.00
CA TYR A 223 3.49 8.79 -4.79
C TYR A 223 4.76 9.62 -4.61
N GLN A 224 4.65 10.96 -4.56
CA GLN A 224 5.80 11.83 -4.35
C GLN A 224 6.40 11.63 -2.94
N ASN A 225 5.56 11.61 -1.93
CA ASN A 225 6.03 11.34 -0.56
C ASN A 225 6.62 9.94 -0.42
N TYR A 226 6.01 8.94 -1.05
CA TYR A 226 6.52 7.56 -0.99
C TYR A 226 7.90 7.42 -1.64
N LEU A 227 8.21 8.21 -2.68
CA LEU A 227 9.53 8.22 -3.30
C LEU A 227 10.65 8.54 -2.29
N LEU A 228 10.38 9.40 -1.31
CA LEU A 228 11.35 9.79 -0.27
C LEU A 228 11.72 8.61 0.66
N PHE A 229 10.82 7.69 0.88
CA PHE A 229 10.98 6.56 1.80
C PHE A 229 11.13 5.23 1.07
N TYR A 230 11.03 5.24 -0.27
CA TYR A 230 10.99 4.01 -1.07
C TYR A 230 12.22 3.13 -0.88
N GLU A 231 13.41 3.73 -0.79
CA GLU A 231 14.67 3.00 -0.60
C GLU A 231 14.66 2.20 0.73
N GLN A 232 14.09 2.77 1.79
CA GLN A 232 13.96 2.08 3.09
C GLN A 232 12.99 0.90 3.01
N VAL A 233 11.85 1.11 2.35
CA VAL A 233 10.83 0.07 2.18
C VAL A 233 11.33 -1.07 1.29
N GLU A 234 12.01 -0.76 0.18
CA GLU A 234 12.51 -1.77 -0.75
C GLU A 234 13.66 -2.58 -0.15
N ASN A 235 14.56 -1.94 0.60
CA ASN A 235 15.62 -2.64 1.34
C ASN A 235 15.03 -3.62 2.36
N ALA A 236 13.93 -3.27 3.01
CA ALA A 236 13.23 -4.15 3.94
C ALA A 236 12.66 -5.39 3.24
N PHE A 237 12.09 -5.24 2.04
CA PHE A 237 11.64 -6.37 1.22
C PHE A 237 12.80 -7.23 0.71
N GLU A 238 13.92 -6.63 0.28
CA GLU A 238 15.08 -7.39 -0.21
C GLU A 238 15.70 -8.28 0.86
N GLN A 239 15.78 -7.78 2.08
CA GLN A 239 16.29 -8.56 3.20
C GLN A 239 15.41 -9.78 3.51
N ASP A 240 14.10 -9.66 3.31
CA ASP A 240 13.17 -10.77 3.53
C ASP A 240 13.29 -11.84 2.44
N ILE A 241 13.32 -11.45 1.16
CA ILE A 241 13.46 -12.37 0.02
C ILE A 241 14.76 -13.18 0.09
N GLN A 242 15.90 -12.51 0.36
CA GLN A 242 17.19 -13.20 0.50
C GLN A 242 17.19 -14.21 1.65
N SER A 243 16.38 -13.98 2.67
CA SER A 243 16.26 -14.90 3.81
C SER A 243 15.40 -16.12 3.47
N GLU A 244 14.35 -15.96 2.65
CA GLU A 244 13.52 -17.06 2.16
C GLU A 244 14.28 -17.92 1.12
N GLU A 245 15.02 -17.32 0.19
CA GLU A 245 15.84 -18.06 -0.79
C GLU A 245 16.92 -18.91 -0.12
N LYS A 246 17.57 -18.38 0.92
CA LYS A 246 18.58 -19.13 1.65
C LYS A 246 18.00 -20.31 2.42
N LEU A 247 16.80 -20.16 2.99
CA LEU A 247 16.07 -21.25 3.64
C LEU A 247 15.68 -22.36 2.66
N LEU A 248 15.30 -22.03 1.43
CA LEU A 248 14.92 -22.98 0.38
C LEU A 248 16.15 -23.74 -0.18
N THR A 249 17.29 -23.06 -0.33
CA THR A 249 18.55 -23.70 -0.78
C THR A 249 19.16 -24.60 0.31
N ASP A 250 19.02 -24.24 1.57
CA ASP A 250 19.49 -25.06 2.70
C ASP A 250 18.59 -26.30 2.94
N THR A 251 17.37 -26.32 2.36
CA THR A 251 16.41 -27.45 2.46
C THR A 251 16.51 -28.42 1.27
N GLU A 252 17.07 -28.01 0.13
CA GLU A 252 17.28 -28.86 -1.06
C GLU A 252 18.59 -29.66 -1.05
N THR A 253 19.49 -29.38 -0.12
CA THR A 253 20.60 -30.26 0.18
C THR A 253 20.07 -31.32 1.16
N GLU A 254 19.85 -32.54 0.66
CA GLU A 254 19.68 -33.72 1.53
C GLU A 254 20.75 -33.66 2.61
N PRO A 255 20.43 -34.00 3.87
CA PRO A 255 21.43 -34.03 4.90
C PRO A 255 22.40 -35.19 4.59
N GLU A 256 23.48 -34.90 3.86
CA GLU A 256 24.69 -35.71 4.10
C GLU A 256 24.96 -35.59 5.59
N ILE A 257 24.91 -36.72 6.23
CA ILE A 257 25.30 -36.93 7.64
C ILE A 257 26.80 -36.62 7.73
N VAL A 258 27.12 -35.33 7.72
CA VAL A 258 28.40 -34.84 8.21
C VAL A 258 28.22 -34.69 9.71
N SER A 259 28.75 -35.69 10.41
CA SER A 259 29.01 -35.67 11.84
C SER A 259 29.86 -34.45 12.20
N GLY A 260 29.22 -33.36 12.55
CA GLY A 260 29.80 -32.13 13.02
C GLY A 260 28.71 -31.26 13.62
N GLU A 261 28.60 -31.31 14.92
CA GLU A 261 27.70 -30.65 15.85
C GLU A 261 27.22 -29.27 15.41
N GLU A 262 26.06 -29.15 14.70
CA GLU A 262 25.16 -28.03 14.92
C GLU A 262 24.29 -28.38 16.12
N VAL A 263 24.82 -28.08 17.31
CA VAL A 263 24.11 -28.17 18.58
C VAL A 263 22.82 -27.32 18.43
N PRO A 264 21.61 -27.88 18.61
CA PRO A 264 20.41 -27.07 18.77
C PRO A 264 20.69 -26.16 19.98
N VAL A 265 20.85 -24.86 19.75
CA VAL A 265 21.03 -23.85 20.81
C VAL A 265 19.92 -24.14 21.82
N SER A 266 20.31 -24.59 23.00
CA SER A 266 19.35 -24.95 24.05
C SER A 266 18.45 -23.77 24.29
N TYR A 267 17.13 -23.99 24.39
CA TYR A 267 16.15 -22.94 24.66
C TYR A 267 16.59 -22.04 25.83
N THR A 268 17.28 -22.62 26.79
CA THR A 268 17.90 -21.97 27.95
C THR A 268 19.02 -20.97 27.55
N GLU A 269 19.83 -21.33 26.55
CA GLU A 269 20.95 -20.49 26.11
C GLU A 269 20.48 -19.24 25.38
N ILE A 270 19.38 -19.30 24.59
CA ILE A 270 18.84 -18.11 23.94
C ILE A 270 18.21 -17.16 24.95
N ILE A 271 17.56 -17.68 26.00
CA ILE A 271 16.99 -16.86 27.08
C ILE A 271 18.09 -16.02 27.71
N GLU A 272 19.18 -16.64 28.13
CA GLU A 272 20.29 -15.94 28.77
C GLU A 272 20.92 -14.89 27.85
N LYS A 273 21.13 -15.21 26.57
CA LYS A 273 21.67 -14.27 25.58
C LYS A 273 20.75 -13.07 25.38
N VAL A 274 19.43 -13.30 25.26
CA VAL A 274 18.43 -12.24 25.13
C VAL A 274 18.38 -11.37 26.38
N ASP A 275 18.37 -11.97 27.56
CA ASP A 275 18.33 -11.23 28.81
C ASP A 275 19.58 -10.36 29.01
N ASN A 276 20.77 -10.88 28.68
CA ASN A 276 22.02 -10.12 28.75
C ASN A 276 22.01 -8.96 27.72
N TRP A 277 21.49 -9.18 26.52
CA TRP A 277 21.36 -8.14 25.51
C TRP A 277 20.35 -7.05 25.94
N ILE A 278 19.23 -7.42 26.58
CA ILE A 278 18.27 -6.47 27.14
C ILE A 278 18.92 -5.66 28.26
N LYS A 279 19.66 -6.30 29.20
CA LYS A 279 20.37 -5.61 30.30
C LYS A 279 21.44 -4.63 29.81
N ALA A 280 21.99 -4.88 28.61
CA ALA A 280 22.95 -3.99 27.97
C ALA A 280 22.30 -2.90 27.10
N ASP A 281 20.99 -2.70 27.20
CA ASP A 281 20.20 -1.73 26.43
C ASP A 281 20.37 -1.84 24.90
N GLY A 282 20.64 -3.06 24.40
CA GLY A 282 20.88 -3.29 22.98
C GLY A 282 19.70 -2.87 22.06
N TYR A 283 18.51 -2.78 22.60
CA TYR A 283 17.28 -2.38 21.90
C TYR A 283 17.21 -0.90 21.53
N VAL A 284 18.06 -0.03 22.11
CA VAL A 284 18.12 1.41 21.75
C VAL A 284 18.84 1.66 20.43
N GLN A 285 19.45 0.65 19.83
CA GLN A 285 20.04 0.75 18.50
C GLN A 285 18.97 1.12 17.48
N GLN A 286 19.14 2.24 16.76
CA GLN A 286 18.24 2.66 15.69
C GLN A 286 18.34 1.72 14.47
N GLY A 287 17.22 1.53 13.77
CA GLY A 287 17.19 0.70 12.57
C GLY A 287 17.36 -0.80 12.82
N LEU A 288 17.23 -1.26 14.08
CA LEU A 288 17.44 -2.67 14.46
C LEU A 288 16.49 -3.60 13.70
N THR A 289 17.06 -4.65 13.09
CA THR A 289 16.32 -5.72 12.44
C THR A 289 16.49 -7.04 13.17
N ILE A 290 15.53 -7.95 13.01
CA ILE A 290 15.64 -9.29 13.59
C ILE A 290 16.84 -10.05 13.03
N LYS A 291 17.25 -9.76 11.79
CA LYS A 291 18.44 -10.35 11.16
C LYS A 291 19.73 -9.86 11.84
N GLU A 292 19.82 -8.58 12.19
CA GLU A 292 20.96 -8.04 12.95
C GLU A 292 20.99 -8.62 14.36
N LEU A 293 19.84 -8.64 15.04
CA LEU A 293 19.74 -9.22 16.38
C LEU A 293 20.09 -10.70 16.37
N SER A 294 19.65 -11.48 15.39
CA SER A 294 20.02 -12.89 15.30
C SER A 294 21.52 -13.11 15.18
N LYS A 295 22.23 -12.23 14.45
CA LYS A 295 23.70 -12.27 14.38
C LYS A 295 24.37 -11.92 15.71
N ILE A 296 23.86 -10.88 16.40
CA ILE A 296 24.37 -10.45 17.72
C ILE A 296 24.23 -11.58 18.74
N LEU A 297 23.11 -12.31 18.70
CA LEU A 297 22.80 -13.40 19.62
C LEU A 297 23.38 -14.75 19.16
N TYR A 298 24.10 -14.81 18.04
CA TYR A 298 24.63 -16.03 17.43
C TYR A 298 23.56 -17.13 17.27
N THR A 299 22.41 -16.72 16.67
CA THR A 299 21.28 -17.62 16.39
C THR A 299 20.74 -17.35 14.96
N ASN A 300 19.80 -18.16 14.50
CA ASN A 300 19.15 -17.90 13.23
C ASN A 300 17.86 -17.07 13.41
N ARG A 301 17.47 -16.35 12.36
CA ARG A 301 16.29 -15.47 12.33
C ARG A 301 14.99 -16.21 12.65
N THR A 302 14.82 -17.42 12.09
CA THR A 302 13.59 -18.21 12.23
C THR A 302 13.41 -18.64 13.70
N TYR A 303 14.47 -19.11 14.32
CA TYR A 303 14.46 -19.50 15.71
C TYR A 303 14.18 -18.31 16.64
N LEU A 304 14.84 -17.17 16.41
CA LEU A 304 14.62 -15.95 17.19
C LEU A 304 13.19 -15.40 17.02
N SER A 305 12.64 -15.43 15.80
CA SER A 305 11.25 -15.03 15.56
C SER A 305 10.26 -15.96 16.28
N ALA A 306 10.49 -17.27 16.23
CA ALA A 306 9.68 -18.25 16.95
C ALA A 306 9.77 -18.04 18.47
N TYR A 307 10.98 -17.80 19.00
CA TYR A 307 11.20 -17.51 20.41
C TYR A 307 10.40 -16.29 20.87
N ILE A 308 10.51 -15.15 20.14
CA ILE A 308 9.80 -13.92 20.49
C ILE A 308 8.29 -14.14 20.47
N LYS A 309 7.76 -14.78 19.42
CA LYS A 309 6.31 -15.06 19.30
C LYS A 309 5.80 -16.00 20.39
N THR A 310 6.60 -17.00 20.79
CA THR A 310 6.19 -17.98 21.80
C THR A 310 6.28 -17.40 23.20
N THR A 311 7.38 -16.70 23.52
CA THR A 311 7.69 -16.21 24.87
C THR A 311 6.93 -14.93 25.19
N TYR A 312 6.96 -13.94 24.28
CA TYR A 312 6.36 -12.62 24.51
C TYR A 312 4.98 -12.46 23.88
N LYS A 313 4.56 -13.38 22.97
CA LYS A 313 3.28 -13.33 22.23
C LYS A 313 3.09 -12.02 21.44
N MET A 314 4.18 -11.47 20.94
CA MET A 314 4.25 -10.17 20.24
C MET A 314 5.03 -10.33 18.93
N THR A 315 4.85 -9.38 18.00
CA THR A 315 5.75 -9.22 16.86
C THR A 315 7.11 -8.67 17.32
N PHE A 316 8.15 -8.80 16.50
CA PHE A 316 9.46 -8.23 16.79
C PHE A 316 9.39 -6.73 17.07
N ARG A 317 8.62 -6.00 16.24
CA ARG A 317 8.42 -4.55 16.41
C ARG A 317 7.75 -4.20 17.73
N GLU A 318 6.67 -4.89 18.09
CA GLU A 318 5.95 -4.64 19.34
C GLU A 318 6.83 -4.88 20.55
N TRP A 319 7.63 -5.95 20.52
CA TRP A 319 8.56 -6.30 21.60
C TRP A 319 9.63 -5.21 21.78
N ILE A 320 10.36 -4.84 20.71
CA ILE A 320 11.39 -3.80 20.78
C ILE A 320 10.80 -2.44 21.14
N THR A 321 9.66 -2.08 20.54
CA THR A 321 8.96 -0.82 20.89
C THR A 321 8.60 -0.80 22.37
N GLY A 322 8.14 -1.91 22.92
CA GLY A 322 7.87 -2.04 24.35
C GLY A 322 9.08 -1.72 25.24
N LEU A 323 10.23 -2.33 24.95
CA LEU A 323 11.48 -2.10 25.67
C LEU A 323 11.94 -0.63 25.55
N ARG A 324 11.91 -0.06 24.35
CA ARG A 324 12.27 1.35 24.11
C ARG A 324 11.38 2.34 24.87
N LEU A 325 10.08 2.04 25.00
CA LEU A 325 9.15 2.90 25.72
C LEU A 325 9.38 2.83 27.25
N GLU A 326 9.68 1.65 27.79
CA GLU A 326 10.06 1.52 29.21
C GLU A 326 11.36 2.29 29.51
N TYR A 327 12.36 2.15 28.65
CA TYR A 327 13.61 2.92 28.74
C TYR A 327 13.36 4.43 28.69
N ALA A 328 12.52 4.90 27.76
CA ALA A 328 12.14 6.31 27.68
C ALA A 328 11.44 6.82 28.93
N LYS A 329 10.57 6.01 29.56
CA LYS A 329 9.93 6.37 30.83
C LYS A 329 10.93 6.49 31.97
N ASN A 330 11.95 5.65 32.02
CA ASN A 330 13.00 5.74 33.02
C ASN A 330 13.85 7.02 32.83
N ILE A 331 14.25 7.33 31.59
CA ILE A 331 14.91 8.60 31.28
C ILE A 331 14.06 9.80 31.66
N LEU A 332 12.75 9.77 31.44
CA LEU A 332 11.84 10.87 31.82
C LEU A 332 11.79 11.07 33.35
N LYS A 333 11.86 9.98 34.12
CA LYS A 333 11.91 10.06 35.61
C LYS A 333 13.22 10.67 36.11
N GLU A 334 14.34 10.26 35.52
CA GLU A 334 15.68 10.74 35.88
C GLU A 334 15.93 12.17 35.40
N HIS A 335 15.48 12.48 34.18
CA HIS A 335 15.68 13.75 33.50
C HIS A 335 14.38 14.40 33.03
N PRO A 336 13.54 14.93 33.96
CA PRO A 336 12.22 15.47 33.58
C PRO A 336 12.25 16.63 32.60
N LYS A 337 13.34 17.35 32.47
CA LYS A 337 13.50 18.49 31.54
C LYS A 337 14.01 18.09 30.14
N ILE A 338 14.21 16.79 29.84
CA ILE A 338 14.71 16.36 28.57
C ILE A 338 13.79 16.76 27.41
N ASN A 339 14.39 17.16 26.30
CA ASN A 339 13.64 17.45 25.07
C ASN A 339 13.11 16.15 24.45
N ILE A 340 11.84 16.16 24.03
CA ILE A 340 11.16 14.99 23.43
C ILE A 340 11.90 14.46 22.17
N GLN A 341 12.55 15.33 21.40
CA GLN A 341 13.36 14.91 20.27
C GLN A 341 14.56 14.08 20.74
N LYS A 342 15.32 14.60 21.71
CA LYS A 342 16.47 13.87 22.29
C LYS A 342 16.05 12.58 22.97
N LEU A 343 14.91 12.59 23.67
CA LEU A 343 14.36 11.40 24.29
C LEU A 343 14.05 10.31 23.26
N ALA A 344 13.41 10.66 22.13
CA ALA A 344 13.11 9.73 21.06
C ALA A 344 14.41 9.11 20.48
N GLU A 345 15.42 9.94 20.19
CA GLU A 345 16.70 9.52 19.65
C GLU A 345 17.47 8.60 20.62
N SER A 346 17.58 8.98 21.90
CA SER A 346 18.26 8.17 22.92
C SER A 346 17.56 6.86 23.24
N SER A 347 16.25 6.79 23.00
CA SER A 347 15.45 5.56 23.15
C SER A 347 15.40 4.72 21.88
N GLY A 348 16.18 5.03 20.85
CA GLY A 348 16.33 4.23 19.64
C GLY A 348 15.25 4.45 18.57
N PHE A 349 14.36 5.45 18.70
CA PHE A 349 13.36 5.74 17.67
C PHE A 349 13.99 6.56 16.53
N LEU A 350 13.65 6.22 15.28
CA LEU A 350 14.11 6.95 14.09
C LEU A 350 13.56 8.38 13.99
N SER A 351 12.39 8.64 14.59
CA SER A 351 11.78 9.96 14.56
C SER A 351 10.97 10.25 15.82
N ARG A 352 10.91 11.54 16.16
CA ARG A 352 10.02 12.04 17.22
C ARG A 352 8.55 11.67 17.01
N SER A 353 8.09 11.71 15.75
CA SER A 353 6.69 11.40 15.42
C SER A 353 6.35 9.95 15.72
N ASN A 354 7.24 9.00 15.35
CA ASN A 354 7.07 7.58 15.64
C ASN A 354 7.09 7.32 17.15
N PHE A 355 7.99 7.97 17.88
CA PHE A 355 8.03 7.87 19.34
C PHE A 355 6.72 8.33 19.98
N ILE A 356 6.24 9.56 19.66
CA ILE A 356 5.00 10.10 20.25
C ILE A 356 3.80 9.21 19.90
N LYS A 357 3.72 8.71 18.66
CA LYS A 357 2.66 7.80 18.22
C LYS A 357 2.67 6.51 19.05
N SER A 358 3.81 5.80 19.09
CA SER A 358 3.96 4.55 19.83
C SER A 358 3.72 4.71 21.33
N PHE A 359 4.21 5.81 21.91
CA PHE A 359 3.98 6.14 23.31
C PHE A 359 2.49 6.38 23.60
N THR A 360 1.81 7.13 22.72
CA THR A 360 0.38 7.44 22.89
C THR A 360 -0.50 6.21 22.72
N GLU A 361 -0.15 5.34 21.78
CA GLU A 361 -0.85 4.06 21.53
C GLU A 361 -0.72 3.12 22.74
N LYS A 362 0.43 3.09 23.41
CA LYS A 362 0.69 2.20 24.55
C LYS A 362 0.19 2.77 25.89
N GLU A 363 0.45 4.04 26.15
CA GLU A 363 0.18 4.70 27.45
C GLU A 363 -1.16 5.48 27.49
N GLY A 364 -1.87 5.58 26.34
CA GLY A 364 -3.14 6.33 26.23
C GLY A 364 -2.99 7.85 26.24
N CYS A 365 -1.77 8.38 26.43
CA CYS A 365 -1.50 9.82 26.46
C CYS A 365 -0.13 10.16 25.87
N THR A 366 0.05 11.44 25.51
CA THR A 366 1.35 11.89 24.97
C THR A 366 2.44 11.89 26.04
N PRO A 367 3.74 11.75 25.67
CA PRO A 367 4.85 11.80 26.62
C PRO A 367 4.84 13.05 27.53
N ALA A 368 4.43 14.19 26.99
CA ALA A 368 4.32 15.43 27.75
C ALA A 368 3.21 15.38 28.81
N LYS A 369 2.04 14.81 28.44
CA LYS A 369 0.94 14.63 29.43
C LYS A 369 1.30 13.57 30.47
N TRP A 370 1.93 12.49 30.06
CA TRP A 370 2.39 11.43 30.96
C TRP A 370 3.37 11.99 32.01
N LYS A 371 4.34 12.77 31.55
CA LYS A 371 5.30 13.46 32.42
C LYS A 371 4.60 14.31 33.47
N LYS A 372 3.65 15.18 33.04
CA LYS A 372 2.89 16.05 33.95
C LYS A 372 2.09 15.27 34.99
N ALA A 373 1.52 14.13 34.59
CA ALA A 373 0.70 13.31 35.49
C ALA A 373 1.50 12.46 36.48
N ASN A 374 2.76 12.11 36.18
CA ASN A 374 3.53 11.15 36.98
C ASN A 374 4.77 11.78 37.69
N LEU A 375 5.19 12.99 37.30
CA LEU A 375 6.43 13.59 37.76
C LEU A 375 6.26 15.04 38.29
N GLU A 376 5.11 15.66 38.05
CA GLU A 376 4.69 16.99 38.57
C GLU A 376 3.45 16.84 39.45
#